data_b86489733d8da87ef2ecfc2d406b206d
#
_entry.id   b86489733d8da87ef2ecfc2d406b206d
#
_cell.length_a   1.000
_cell.length_b   1.000
_cell.length_c   1.000
_cell.angle_alpha   90.00
_cell.angle_beta   90.00
_cell.angle_gamma   90.00
#
_symmetry.space_group_name_H-M   'P 1'
#
loop_
_entity.id
_entity.type
_entity.pdbx_description
1 polymer ?
#
loop_
_entity_poly.entity_id
_entity_poly.type
_entity_poly.pdbx_seq_one_letter_code
_entity_poly.pdbx_strand_id
1 'polypeptide(L)'
;VKVLALSVDSVESHQKWISDINETQQVHVGFPIIADEDKAVANAYDMIHPNASETFTVRSLFIIGPDKKVKLFITYPASTGRNFVEVLRVIDSLQLTANYSVATPANWKDGEDVIVVPAIKTEDALVKFPKGLNIVKPYLRYTPQPNK
;
A
#
# COMPACT_ATOMS: atom_id res chain seq x y z
N VAL A 1 -0.39 9.87 -4.40
CA VAL A 1 0.02 8.54 -4.89
C VAL A 1 -0.19 8.47 -6.40
N LYS A 2 0.71 7.80 -7.12
CA LYS A 2 0.55 7.48 -8.55
C LYS A 2 0.22 5.98 -8.66
N VAL A 3 -0.78 5.66 -9.48
CA VAL A 3 -1.18 4.29 -9.76
C VAL A 3 -0.56 3.86 -11.10
N LEU A 4 -0.08 2.63 -11.15
CA LEU A 4 0.41 1.97 -12.35
C LEU A 4 -0.10 0.53 -12.31
N ALA A 5 -0.73 0.08 -13.38
CA ALA A 5 -1.11 -1.33 -13.52
C ALA A 5 -0.16 -2.04 -14.48
N LEU A 6 -0.16 -3.36 -14.42
CA LEU A 6 0.62 -4.23 -15.30
C LEU A 6 -0.16 -5.51 -15.57
N SER A 7 -0.18 -5.94 -16.81
CA SER A 7 -0.52 -7.32 -17.18
C SER A 7 0.36 -7.80 -18.36
N VAL A 8 0.36 -9.09 -18.59
CA VAL A 8 1.13 -9.73 -19.68
C VAL A 8 0.41 -9.66 -21.03
N ASP A 9 -0.71 -8.96 -21.10
CA ASP A 9 -1.49 -8.77 -22.31
C ASP A 9 -0.93 -7.64 -23.18
N SER A 10 -1.32 -7.62 -24.46
CA SER A 10 -0.91 -6.59 -25.41
C SER A 10 -1.55 -5.22 -25.16
N VAL A 11 -0.96 -4.17 -25.71
CA VAL A 11 -1.52 -2.81 -25.67
C VAL A 11 -2.91 -2.75 -26.26
N GLU A 12 -3.14 -3.46 -27.37
CA GLU A 12 -4.47 -3.51 -28.03
C GLU A 12 -5.53 -4.16 -27.11
N SER A 13 -5.16 -5.25 -26.42
CA SER A 13 -6.02 -5.90 -25.44
C SER A 13 -6.36 -4.95 -24.29
N HIS A 14 -5.38 -4.19 -23.77
CA HIS A 14 -5.60 -3.21 -22.72
C HIS A 14 -6.56 -2.09 -23.14
N GLN A 15 -6.46 -1.59 -24.37
CA GLN A 15 -7.35 -0.54 -24.87
C GLN A 15 -8.81 -1.00 -24.91
N LYS A 16 -9.06 -2.23 -25.37
CA LYS A 16 -10.39 -2.85 -25.35
C LYS A 16 -10.90 -3.01 -23.93
N TRP A 17 -10.06 -3.55 -23.05
CA TRP A 17 -10.41 -3.77 -21.64
C TRP A 17 -10.70 -2.47 -20.88
N ILE A 18 -9.96 -1.39 -21.12
CA ILE A 18 -10.25 -0.08 -20.54
C ILE A 18 -11.65 0.41 -20.94
N SER A 19 -12.04 0.22 -22.23
CA SER A 19 -13.37 0.57 -22.70
C SER A 19 -14.47 -0.21 -21.96
N ASP A 20 -14.27 -1.51 -21.81
CA ASP A 20 -15.21 -2.40 -21.11
C ASP A 20 -15.33 -2.03 -19.61
N ILE A 21 -14.21 -1.70 -18.95
CA ILE A 21 -14.23 -1.25 -17.55
C ILE A 21 -15.00 0.07 -17.42
N ASN A 22 -14.68 1.03 -18.27
CA ASN A 22 -15.32 2.35 -18.23
C ASN A 22 -16.83 2.23 -18.40
N GLU A 23 -17.29 1.38 -19.34
CA GLU A 23 -18.70 1.14 -19.57
C GLU A 23 -19.36 0.38 -18.41
N THR A 24 -18.80 -0.76 -18.01
CA THR A 24 -19.45 -1.68 -17.07
C THR A 24 -19.41 -1.18 -15.63
N GLN A 25 -18.36 -0.46 -15.25
CA GLN A 25 -18.19 0.08 -13.89
C GLN A 25 -18.54 1.57 -13.77
N GLN A 26 -18.90 2.23 -14.89
CA GLN A 26 -19.21 3.67 -14.96
C GLN A 26 -18.10 4.54 -14.35
N VAL A 27 -16.85 4.21 -14.68
CA VAL A 27 -15.64 4.92 -14.22
C VAL A 27 -14.78 5.35 -15.40
N HIS A 28 -13.74 6.13 -15.14
CA HIS A 28 -12.72 6.47 -16.12
C HIS A 28 -11.37 5.94 -15.65
N VAL A 29 -10.80 4.98 -16.38
CA VAL A 29 -9.45 4.48 -16.13
C VAL A 29 -8.44 5.51 -16.68
N GLY A 30 -7.86 6.31 -15.77
CA GLY A 30 -6.94 7.41 -16.12
C GLY A 30 -5.47 7.16 -15.71
N PHE A 31 -5.10 5.93 -15.35
CA PHE A 31 -3.74 5.56 -15.01
C PHE A 31 -3.10 4.66 -16.07
N PRO A 32 -1.76 4.69 -16.23
CA PRO A 32 -1.06 3.84 -17.20
C PRO A 32 -1.20 2.34 -16.88
N ILE A 33 -1.28 1.54 -17.94
CA ILE A 33 -1.21 0.08 -17.86
C ILE A 33 -0.03 -0.39 -18.71
N ILE A 34 0.91 -1.10 -18.10
CA ILE A 34 2.07 -1.69 -18.78
C ILE A 34 1.63 -2.97 -19.48
N ALA A 35 1.90 -3.07 -20.77
CA ALA A 35 1.79 -4.31 -21.54
C ALA A 35 3.14 -5.05 -21.45
N ASP A 36 3.23 -6.02 -20.58
CA ASP A 36 4.45 -6.79 -20.28
C ASP A 36 4.42 -8.15 -21.00
N GLU A 37 4.25 -8.11 -22.32
CA GLU A 37 4.07 -9.31 -23.17
C GLU A 37 5.27 -10.27 -23.10
N ASP A 38 6.48 -9.72 -22.95
CA ASP A 38 7.71 -10.48 -22.76
C ASP A 38 7.95 -10.92 -21.30
N LYS A 39 7.06 -10.52 -20.40
CA LYS A 39 7.12 -10.84 -18.96
C LYS A 39 8.39 -10.32 -18.25
N ALA A 40 9.06 -9.33 -18.80
CA ALA A 40 10.31 -8.80 -18.24
C ALA A 40 10.08 -8.19 -16.85
N VAL A 41 9.04 -7.36 -16.71
CA VAL A 41 8.69 -6.73 -15.43
C VAL A 41 8.07 -7.75 -14.47
N ALA A 42 7.19 -8.61 -14.94
CA ALA A 42 6.56 -9.65 -14.13
C ALA A 42 7.62 -10.59 -13.51
N ASN A 43 8.65 -10.97 -14.26
CA ASN A 43 9.76 -11.75 -13.74
C ASN A 43 10.64 -10.96 -12.76
N ALA A 44 10.94 -9.68 -13.06
CA ALA A 44 11.75 -8.83 -12.18
C ALA A 44 11.10 -8.61 -10.80
N TYR A 45 9.77 -8.65 -10.73
CA TYR A 45 8.99 -8.49 -9.50
C TYR A 45 8.49 -9.82 -8.91
N ASP A 46 8.96 -10.96 -9.44
CA ASP A 46 8.57 -12.31 -9.00
C ASP A 46 7.03 -12.50 -8.97
N MET A 47 6.37 -12.04 -10.04
CA MET A 47 4.91 -12.09 -10.15
C MET A 47 4.40 -13.35 -10.84
N ILE A 48 5.29 -14.19 -11.40
CA ILE A 48 4.94 -15.45 -12.04
C ILE A 48 5.30 -16.58 -11.10
N HIS A 49 4.28 -17.28 -10.63
CA HIS A 49 4.44 -18.40 -9.71
C HIS A 49 4.09 -19.71 -10.42
N PRO A 50 5.06 -20.60 -10.70
CA PRO A 50 4.84 -21.83 -11.46
C PRO A 50 3.72 -22.71 -10.90
N ASN A 51 3.58 -22.77 -9.57
CA ASN A 51 2.52 -23.52 -8.89
C ASN A 51 1.11 -22.91 -9.04
N ALA A 52 1.01 -21.64 -9.46
CA ALA A 52 -0.26 -20.96 -9.70
C ALA A 52 -0.57 -20.86 -11.19
N SER A 53 0.41 -20.42 -11.99
CA SER A 53 0.34 -20.37 -13.46
C SER A 53 1.73 -20.07 -14.02
N GLU A 54 2.11 -20.74 -15.10
CA GLU A 54 3.33 -20.42 -15.85
C GLU A 54 3.13 -19.27 -16.85
N THR A 55 1.89 -18.88 -17.09
CA THR A 55 1.52 -17.92 -18.15
C THR A 55 0.98 -16.61 -17.64
N PHE A 56 0.29 -16.61 -16.50
CA PHE A 56 -0.34 -15.44 -15.93
C PHE A 56 0.30 -15.03 -14.61
N THR A 57 0.34 -13.72 -14.34
CA THR A 57 0.78 -13.19 -13.06
C THR A 57 -0.23 -13.50 -11.95
N VAL A 58 0.26 -13.72 -10.72
CA VAL A 58 -0.58 -13.68 -9.52
C VAL A 58 -1.04 -12.24 -9.27
N ARG A 59 -2.06 -12.06 -8.43
CA ARG A 59 -2.62 -10.73 -8.11
C ARG A 59 -1.74 -10.00 -7.09
N SER A 60 -0.55 -9.58 -7.51
CA SER A 60 0.36 -8.82 -6.66
C SER A 60 0.06 -7.32 -6.70
N LEU A 61 0.33 -6.67 -5.57
CA LEU A 61 0.31 -5.22 -5.41
C LEU A 61 1.58 -4.82 -4.67
N PHE A 62 2.25 -3.78 -5.17
CA PHE A 62 3.45 -3.21 -4.57
C PHE A 62 3.21 -1.75 -4.22
N ILE A 63 3.66 -1.33 -3.04
CA ILE A 63 3.76 0.08 -2.67
C ILE A 63 5.24 0.43 -2.68
N ILE A 64 5.60 1.37 -3.56
CA ILE A 64 6.97 1.83 -3.75
C ILE A 64 7.09 3.24 -3.19
N GLY A 65 8.04 3.43 -2.29
CA GLY A 65 8.30 4.72 -1.66
C GLY A 65 9.00 5.72 -2.58
N PRO A 66 9.13 6.99 -2.15
CA PRO A 66 9.86 8.02 -2.89
C PRO A 66 11.35 7.69 -3.10
N ASP A 67 11.92 6.86 -2.23
CA ASP A 67 13.28 6.33 -2.30
C ASP A 67 13.42 5.17 -3.30
N LYS A 68 12.37 4.89 -4.09
CA LYS A 68 12.29 3.80 -5.07
C LYS A 68 12.46 2.39 -4.47
N LYS A 69 12.19 2.24 -3.17
CA LYS A 69 12.20 0.94 -2.50
C LYS A 69 10.79 0.44 -2.26
N VAL A 70 10.60 -0.87 -2.37
CA VAL A 70 9.35 -1.52 -2.00
C VAL A 70 9.14 -1.36 -0.49
N LYS A 71 8.00 -0.81 -0.09
CA LYS A 71 7.57 -0.61 1.31
C LYS A 71 6.59 -1.66 1.76
N LEU A 72 5.80 -2.18 0.83
CA LEU A 72 4.86 -3.25 1.06
C LEU A 72 4.64 -4.01 -0.25
N PHE A 73 4.42 -5.31 -0.15
CA PHE A 73 3.78 -6.07 -1.21
C PHE A 73 2.71 -6.99 -0.63
N ILE A 74 1.64 -7.19 -1.38
CA ILE A 74 0.56 -8.11 -1.04
C ILE A 74 0.28 -8.97 -2.27
N THR A 75 0.22 -10.28 -2.08
CA THR A 75 -0.08 -11.22 -3.16
C THR A 75 -1.34 -12.00 -2.83
N TYR A 76 -2.27 -12.01 -3.77
CA TYR A 76 -3.52 -12.76 -3.71
C TYR A 76 -3.50 -13.86 -4.78
N PRO A 77 -4.10 -15.02 -4.51
CA PRO A 77 -4.33 -16.01 -5.55
C PRO A 77 -5.28 -15.44 -6.62
N ALA A 78 -5.21 -15.96 -7.84
CA ALA A 78 -6.01 -15.47 -8.97
C ALA A 78 -7.52 -15.48 -8.71
N SER A 79 -8.00 -16.38 -7.84
CA SER A 79 -9.41 -16.50 -7.44
C SER A 79 -9.88 -15.45 -6.46
N THR A 80 -8.96 -14.66 -5.85
CA THR A 80 -9.31 -13.74 -4.77
C THR A 80 -9.14 -12.29 -5.21
N GLY A 81 -10.21 -11.49 -5.07
CA GLY A 81 -10.17 -10.04 -5.32
C GLY A 81 -9.34 -9.32 -4.27
N ARG A 82 -8.69 -8.22 -4.67
CA ARG A 82 -7.91 -7.36 -3.78
C ARG A 82 -8.82 -6.53 -2.88
N ASN A 83 -8.39 -6.27 -1.64
CA ASN A 83 -9.04 -5.35 -0.72
C ASN A 83 -8.39 -3.96 -0.84
N PHE A 84 -9.00 -3.06 -1.58
CA PHE A 84 -8.48 -1.71 -1.78
C PHE A 84 -8.63 -0.81 -0.54
N VAL A 85 -9.54 -1.11 0.39
CA VAL A 85 -9.63 -0.39 1.68
C VAL A 85 -8.35 -0.60 2.48
N GLU A 86 -7.84 -1.85 2.52
CA GLU A 86 -6.56 -2.15 3.16
C GLU A 86 -5.38 -1.47 2.45
N VAL A 87 -5.40 -1.41 1.13
CA VAL A 87 -4.35 -0.70 0.36
C VAL A 87 -4.28 0.77 0.74
N LEU A 88 -5.43 1.44 0.81
CA LEU A 88 -5.52 2.86 1.21
C LEU A 88 -5.06 3.04 2.66
N ARG A 89 -5.54 2.20 3.58
CA ARG A 89 -5.12 2.21 4.98
C ARG A 89 -3.61 2.12 5.14
N VAL A 90 -2.97 1.24 4.39
CA VAL A 90 -1.51 1.07 4.43
C VAL A 90 -0.79 2.28 3.85
N ILE A 91 -1.30 2.89 2.78
CA ILE A 91 -0.73 4.13 2.21
C ILE A 91 -0.77 5.25 3.25
N ASP A 92 -1.90 5.45 3.92
CA ASP A 92 -2.05 6.46 4.97
C ASP A 92 -1.08 6.20 6.14
N SER A 93 -0.98 4.95 6.57
CA SER A 93 -0.01 4.52 7.60
C SER A 93 1.44 4.79 7.20
N LEU A 94 1.84 4.42 5.98
CA LEU A 94 3.21 4.63 5.49
C LEU A 94 3.56 6.13 5.38
N GLN A 95 2.62 6.97 4.91
CA GLN A 95 2.83 8.41 4.83
C GLN A 95 2.93 9.04 6.22
N LEU A 96 2.08 8.63 7.16
CA LEU A 96 2.13 9.10 8.54
C LEU A 96 3.45 8.73 9.22
N THR A 97 3.83 7.46 9.18
CA THR A 97 5.03 6.95 9.85
C THR A 97 6.33 7.46 9.22
N ALA A 98 6.33 7.80 7.93
CA ALA A 98 7.48 8.44 7.28
C ALA A 98 7.73 9.88 7.77
N ASN A 99 6.70 10.60 8.20
CA ASN A 99 6.79 12.00 8.60
C ASN A 99 6.85 12.19 10.12
N TYR A 100 6.35 11.22 10.88
CA TYR A 100 6.26 11.30 12.33
C TYR A 100 6.88 10.05 12.95
N SER A 101 7.51 10.21 14.10
CA SER A 101 8.14 9.08 14.82
C SER A 101 7.08 8.26 15.57
N VAL A 102 6.16 7.67 14.82
CA VAL A 102 5.03 6.88 15.32
C VAL A 102 4.90 5.59 14.51
N ALA A 103 4.16 4.64 15.07
CA ALA A 103 3.72 3.42 14.41
C ALA A 103 2.20 3.30 14.52
N THR A 104 1.54 2.73 13.53
CA THR A 104 0.11 2.50 13.58
C THR A 104 -0.20 1.14 14.21
N PRO A 105 -1.16 1.07 15.15
CA PRO A 105 -1.59 -0.22 15.72
C PRO A 105 -2.24 -1.14 14.68
N ALA A 106 -2.45 -2.41 15.04
CA ALA A 106 -3.24 -3.33 14.23
C ALA A 106 -4.65 -2.76 14.01
N ASN A 107 -5.16 -2.89 12.77
CA ASN A 107 -6.48 -2.40 12.35
C ASN A 107 -6.67 -0.87 12.43
N TRP A 108 -5.61 -0.10 12.68
CA TRP A 108 -5.67 1.35 12.75
C TRP A 108 -6.36 1.96 11.54
N LYS A 109 -7.17 2.98 11.76
CA LYS A 109 -7.79 3.82 10.74
C LYS A 109 -7.30 5.25 10.85
N ASP A 110 -7.26 5.97 9.74
CA ASP A 110 -6.85 7.37 9.71
C ASP A 110 -7.72 8.22 10.64
N GLY A 111 -7.08 8.89 11.59
CA GLY A 111 -7.71 9.66 12.66
C GLY A 111 -7.63 9.01 14.06
N GLU A 112 -7.32 7.73 14.15
CA GLU A 112 -7.17 7.04 15.44
C GLU A 112 -5.78 7.27 16.06
N ASP A 113 -5.67 6.99 17.35
CA ASP A 113 -4.42 7.10 18.10
C ASP A 113 -3.33 6.21 17.50
N VAL A 114 -2.09 6.67 17.63
CA VAL A 114 -0.88 5.99 17.14
C VAL A 114 0.09 5.71 18.28
N ILE A 115 1.01 4.78 18.06
CA ILE A 115 2.01 4.38 19.04
C ILE A 115 3.27 5.21 18.82
N VAL A 116 3.77 5.86 19.87
CA VAL A 116 5.10 6.51 19.85
C VAL A 116 6.18 5.45 19.77
N VAL A 117 7.11 5.58 18.82
CA VAL A 117 8.17 4.58 18.64
C VAL A 117 9.05 4.47 19.90
N PRO A 118 9.49 3.26 20.28
CA PRO A 118 10.27 3.05 21.52
C PRO A 118 11.59 3.83 21.56
N ALA A 119 12.16 4.20 20.42
CA ALA A 119 13.40 4.97 20.32
C ALA A 119 13.31 6.39 20.94
N ILE A 120 12.09 6.94 21.07
CA ILE A 120 11.88 8.24 21.74
C ILE A 120 11.65 7.97 23.22
N LYS A 121 12.42 8.62 24.11
CA LYS A 121 12.21 8.58 25.55
C LYS A 121 10.87 9.25 25.92
N THR A 122 10.29 8.89 27.06
CA THR A 122 8.99 9.41 27.47
C THR A 122 9.02 10.92 27.69
N GLU A 123 10.10 11.46 28.25
CA GLU A 123 10.27 12.88 28.46
C GLU A 123 10.28 13.65 27.12
N ASP A 124 11.00 13.13 26.13
CA ASP A 124 11.08 13.72 24.79
C ASP A 124 9.74 13.60 24.05
N ALA A 125 9.02 12.49 24.26
CA ALA A 125 7.72 12.26 23.66
C ALA A 125 6.66 13.27 24.19
N LEU A 126 6.69 13.62 25.46
CA LEU A 126 5.79 14.63 26.04
C LEU A 126 5.95 16.01 25.37
N VAL A 127 7.18 16.35 25.00
CA VAL A 127 7.46 17.60 24.27
C VAL A 127 7.07 17.48 22.79
N LYS A 128 7.39 16.34 22.16
CA LYS A 128 7.18 16.12 20.72
C LYS A 128 5.72 15.98 20.35
N PHE A 129 4.89 15.43 21.25
CA PHE A 129 3.47 15.17 21.01
C PHE A 129 2.58 15.99 21.97
N PRO A 130 2.38 17.29 21.67
CA PRO A 130 1.70 18.23 22.59
C PRO A 130 0.21 17.91 22.79
N LYS A 131 -0.39 17.05 21.95
CA LYS A 131 -1.77 16.56 22.13
C LYS A 131 -1.91 15.57 23.28
N GLY A 132 -0.79 15.17 23.91
CA GLY A 132 -0.75 14.30 25.07
C GLY A 132 -0.32 12.87 24.75
N LEU A 133 -0.01 12.15 25.82
CA LEU A 133 0.38 10.74 25.79
C LEU A 133 -0.52 9.93 26.73
N ASN A 134 -0.97 8.78 26.26
CA ASN A 134 -1.51 7.72 27.09
C ASN A 134 -0.43 6.64 27.28
N ILE A 135 0.15 6.58 28.49
CA ILE A 135 1.26 5.67 28.83
C ILE A 135 0.68 4.40 29.44
N VAL A 136 0.51 3.36 28.63
CA VAL A 136 0.05 2.03 29.10
C VAL A 136 1.21 1.25 29.73
N LYS A 137 2.37 1.30 29.08
CA LYS A 137 3.65 0.72 29.52
C LYS A 137 4.79 1.64 29.07
N PRO A 138 6.00 1.53 29.64
CA PRO A 138 7.13 2.34 29.19
C PRO A 138 7.44 2.21 27.70
N TYR A 139 7.16 1.04 27.10
CA TYR A 139 7.35 0.74 25.68
C TYR A 139 6.06 0.88 24.85
N LEU A 140 4.88 1.05 25.46
CA LEU A 140 3.60 1.18 24.80
C LEU A 140 2.92 2.48 25.20
N ARG A 141 3.11 3.50 24.39
CA ARG A 141 2.62 4.86 24.62
C ARG A 141 1.86 5.31 23.38
N TYR A 142 0.61 5.69 23.57
CA TYR A 142 -0.25 6.20 22.50
C TYR A 142 -0.27 7.72 22.52
N THR A 143 -0.46 8.31 21.36
CA THR A 143 -0.73 9.74 21.18
C THR A 143 -1.79 9.93 20.11
N PRO A 144 -2.64 10.96 20.18
CA PRO A 144 -3.50 11.33 19.07
C PRO A 144 -2.69 11.52 17.79
N GLN A 145 -3.27 11.18 16.66
CA GLN A 145 -2.60 11.30 15.37
C GLN A 145 -2.01 12.71 15.17
N PRO A 146 -0.70 12.85 14.90
CA PRO A 146 -0.02 14.15 14.94
C PRO A 146 -0.51 15.17 13.92
N ASN A 147 -0.94 14.72 12.74
CA ASN A 147 -1.35 15.56 11.60
C ASN A 147 -2.86 15.80 11.49
N LYS A 148 -3.64 15.50 12.51
CA LYS A 148 -5.10 15.76 12.56
C LYS A 148 -5.44 16.85 13.55
#